data_63fad17ae865a86ed23752bf7820a36e
#
_entry.id   63fad17ae865a86ed23752bf7820a36e
#
_cell.length_a   1.000
_cell.length_b   1.000
_cell.length_c   1.000
_cell.angle_alpha   90.00
_cell.angle_beta   90.00
_cell.angle_gamma   90.00
#
_symmetry.space_group_name_H-M   'P 1'
#
loop_
_entity.id
_entity.type
_entity.pdbx_description
1 polymer ?
#
loop_
_entity_poly.entity_id
_entity_poly.type
_entity_poly.pdbx_seq_one_letter_code
_entity_poly.pdbx_strand_id
1 'polypeptide(L)'
;MTLRGDAKPWYKEPWPWLLMSGPAIVIVAGFITLWLAIASNDGLVTDDYYKQGLAVNQRLQRDRLASDLGLSADVMRSGDQIRLLLTTAKGTALPEGLVLKLAHPTRAGQDQAVSMLAEGQGFYGGSLSAGITGRWHVIIEDPAGKWRLQGDWQADGEEPLRLSSRPEK
;
A
#
# COMPACT_ATOMS: atom_id res chain seq x y z
N MET A 1 -80.20 18.74 -34.17
CA MET A 1 -80.13 18.02 -32.85
C MET A 1 -78.72 17.67 -32.58
N THR A 2 -77.94 18.58 -31.93
CA THR A 2 -76.52 18.45 -31.65
C THR A 2 -76.37 17.96 -30.23
N LEU A 3 -76.09 16.69 -30.09
CA LEU A 3 -75.66 16.11 -28.79
C LEU A 3 -74.26 16.60 -28.48
N ARG A 4 -74.17 17.68 -27.74
CA ARG A 4 -72.94 18.16 -27.13
C ARG A 4 -72.69 17.31 -25.90
N GLY A 5 -72.09 16.14 -26.07
CA GLY A 5 -71.63 15.34 -24.96
C GLY A 5 -70.56 16.15 -24.19
N ASP A 6 -70.76 16.33 -22.90
CA ASP A 6 -69.83 16.93 -22.00
C ASP A 6 -68.53 16.11 -22.03
N ALA A 7 -67.67 16.43 -22.97
CA ALA A 7 -66.33 15.81 -23.06
C ALA A 7 -65.52 16.20 -21.82
N LYS A 8 -65.29 15.26 -20.92
CA LYS A 8 -64.42 15.46 -19.79
C LYS A 8 -63.07 15.93 -20.29
N PRO A 9 -62.43 16.88 -19.64
CA PRO A 9 -61.11 17.35 -20.05
C PRO A 9 -60.13 16.18 -20.00
N TRP A 10 -59.23 16.09 -21.00
CA TRP A 10 -58.30 14.98 -21.25
C TRP A 10 -57.48 14.58 -20.02
N TYR A 11 -57.10 15.54 -19.15
CA TYR A 11 -56.32 15.29 -17.91
C TYR A 11 -57.13 14.58 -16.82
N LYS A 12 -58.46 14.46 -16.95
CA LYS A 12 -59.31 13.69 -16.04
C LYS A 12 -59.50 12.25 -16.51
N GLU A 13 -59.05 11.94 -17.72
CA GLU A 13 -59.11 10.58 -18.25
C GLU A 13 -57.87 9.79 -17.79
N PRO A 14 -57.99 8.52 -17.38
CA PRO A 14 -56.87 7.73 -16.89
C PRO A 14 -55.91 7.29 -17.99
N TRP A 15 -56.37 7.17 -19.23
CA TRP A 15 -55.57 6.66 -20.35
C TRP A 15 -54.34 7.47 -20.71
N PRO A 16 -54.37 8.79 -20.81
CA PRO A 16 -53.16 9.59 -21.05
C PRO A 16 -52.11 9.41 -19.97
N TRP A 17 -52.52 9.31 -18.70
CA TRP A 17 -51.60 9.10 -17.59
C TRP A 17 -50.95 7.70 -17.61
N LEU A 18 -51.73 6.68 -18.01
CA LEU A 18 -51.21 5.32 -18.17
C LEU A 18 -50.18 5.25 -19.32
N LEU A 19 -50.42 5.94 -20.44
CA LEU A 19 -49.47 6.04 -21.54
C LEU A 19 -48.22 6.80 -21.14
N MET A 20 -48.32 7.85 -20.34
CA MET A 20 -47.18 8.65 -19.87
C MET A 20 -46.41 7.99 -18.73
N SER A 21 -46.98 7.01 -18.03
CA SER A 21 -46.33 6.33 -16.93
C SER A 21 -45.07 5.57 -17.35
N GLY A 22 -45.06 4.95 -18.54
CA GLY A 22 -43.90 4.25 -19.08
C GLY A 22 -42.68 5.16 -19.23
N PRO A 23 -42.75 6.23 -20.00
CA PRO A 23 -41.69 7.21 -20.13
C PRO A 23 -41.28 7.85 -18.79
N ALA A 24 -42.26 8.16 -17.91
CA ALA A 24 -41.98 8.74 -16.60
C ALA A 24 -41.16 7.81 -15.71
N ILE A 25 -41.46 6.52 -15.67
CA ILE A 25 -40.69 5.51 -14.94
C ILE A 25 -39.26 5.43 -15.47
N VAL A 26 -39.03 5.44 -16.77
CA VAL A 26 -37.71 5.39 -17.37
C VAL A 26 -36.88 6.62 -17.00
N ILE A 27 -37.51 7.80 -17.01
CA ILE A 27 -36.82 9.05 -16.60
C ILE A 27 -36.41 8.96 -15.14
N VAL A 28 -37.29 8.54 -14.24
CA VAL A 28 -36.96 8.39 -12.82
C VAL A 28 -35.86 7.35 -12.61
N ALA A 29 -35.97 6.20 -13.28
CA ALA A 29 -34.92 5.17 -13.23
C ALA A 29 -33.56 5.70 -13.75
N GLY A 30 -33.58 6.50 -14.82
CA GLY A 30 -32.37 7.15 -15.35
C GLY A 30 -31.73 8.10 -14.37
N PHE A 31 -32.48 8.91 -13.65
CA PHE A 31 -31.95 9.79 -12.60
C PHE A 31 -31.39 9.02 -11.42
N ILE A 32 -32.05 7.93 -11.01
CA ILE A 32 -31.53 7.05 -9.94
C ILE A 32 -30.19 6.42 -10.37
N THR A 33 -30.11 5.91 -11.59
CA THR A 33 -28.88 5.32 -12.12
C THR A 33 -27.75 6.35 -12.22
N LEU A 34 -28.06 7.56 -12.70
CA LEU A 34 -27.11 8.66 -12.76
C LEU A 34 -26.61 9.04 -11.36
N TRP A 35 -27.52 9.14 -10.39
CA TRP A 35 -27.16 9.43 -9.01
C TRP A 35 -26.27 8.34 -8.40
N LEU A 36 -26.61 7.07 -8.63
CA LEU A 36 -25.79 5.93 -8.21
C LEU A 36 -24.40 5.96 -8.89
N ALA A 37 -24.32 6.28 -10.16
CA ALA A 37 -23.03 6.37 -10.88
C ALA A 37 -22.15 7.51 -10.35
N ILE A 38 -22.74 8.62 -9.92
CA ILE A 38 -22.01 9.73 -9.32
C ILE A 38 -21.64 9.42 -7.86
N ALA A 39 -22.53 8.75 -7.13
CA ALA A 39 -22.32 8.38 -5.72
C ALA A 39 -21.37 7.19 -5.54
N SER A 40 -21.36 6.24 -6.48
CA SER A 40 -20.29 5.24 -6.59
C SER A 40 -19.08 5.96 -7.18
N ASN A 41 -18.35 6.67 -6.34
CA ASN A 41 -17.12 7.37 -6.70
C ASN A 41 -16.07 6.32 -7.11
N ASP A 42 -16.20 5.81 -8.31
CA ASP A 42 -15.22 4.99 -8.98
C ASP A 42 -14.07 5.95 -9.32
N GLY A 43 -13.22 6.18 -8.29
CA GLY A 43 -12.06 7.03 -8.40
C GLY A 43 -11.32 6.66 -9.66
N LEU A 44 -11.11 7.63 -10.51
CA LEU A 44 -10.45 7.50 -11.81
C LEU A 44 -9.26 6.54 -11.67
N VAL A 45 -9.45 5.33 -12.16
CA VAL A 45 -8.49 4.21 -12.14
C VAL A 45 -7.12 4.66 -12.67
N THR A 46 -7.10 5.71 -13.48
CA THR A 46 -5.90 6.33 -14.05
C THR A 46 -4.99 6.98 -13.02
N ASP A 47 -5.53 7.65 -12.00
CA ASP A 47 -4.73 8.34 -10.97
C ASP A 47 -4.05 7.34 -10.01
N ASP A 48 -4.71 6.23 -9.74
CA ASP A 48 -4.15 5.17 -8.88
C ASP A 48 -3.02 4.41 -9.59
N TYR A 49 -3.16 4.12 -10.89
CA TYR A 49 -2.08 3.49 -11.66
C TYR A 49 -0.87 4.40 -11.79
N TYR A 50 -1.07 5.70 -11.99
CA TYR A 50 0.03 6.65 -12.04
C TYR A 50 0.76 6.75 -10.70
N LYS A 51 0.04 6.84 -9.58
CA LYS A 51 0.61 6.85 -8.23
C LYS A 51 1.34 5.55 -7.90
N GLN A 52 0.76 4.40 -8.27
CA GLN A 52 1.40 3.09 -8.10
C GLN A 52 2.68 2.99 -8.96
N GLY A 53 2.64 3.42 -10.21
CA GLY A 53 3.82 3.46 -11.08
C GLY A 53 4.91 4.35 -10.52
N LEU A 54 4.57 5.51 -10.00
CA LEU A 54 5.51 6.43 -9.34
C LEU A 54 6.13 5.81 -8.08
N ALA A 55 5.31 5.15 -7.26
CA ALA A 55 5.77 4.45 -6.06
C ALA A 55 6.72 3.28 -6.40
N VAL A 56 6.43 2.53 -7.46
CA VAL A 56 7.33 1.45 -7.95
C VAL A 56 8.66 2.05 -8.41
N ASN A 57 8.65 3.12 -9.20
CA ASN A 57 9.89 3.77 -9.64
C ASN A 57 10.71 4.31 -8.48
N GLN A 58 10.10 4.90 -7.48
CA GLN A 58 10.79 5.35 -6.25
C GLN A 58 11.43 4.18 -5.49
N ARG A 59 10.73 3.04 -5.39
CA ARG A 59 11.29 1.83 -4.77
C ARG A 59 12.50 1.33 -5.53
N LEU A 60 12.41 1.22 -6.85
CA LEU A 60 13.52 0.79 -7.70
C LEU A 60 14.73 1.73 -7.61
N GLN A 61 14.52 3.04 -7.50
CA GLN A 61 15.59 4.01 -7.30
C GLN A 61 16.32 3.79 -5.97
N ARG A 62 15.58 3.52 -4.88
CA ARG A 62 16.14 3.24 -3.56
C ARG A 62 16.94 1.93 -3.56
N ASP A 63 16.43 0.89 -4.20
CA ASP A 63 17.10 -0.40 -4.32
C ASP A 63 18.39 -0.27 -5.16
N ARG A 64 18.36 0.50 -6.26
CA ARG A 64 19.55 0.83 -7.08
C ARG A 64 20.58 1.59 -6.28
N LEU A 65 20.18 2.58 -5.49
CA LEU A 65 21.12 3.34 -4.69
C LEU A 65 21.81 2.45 -3.64
N ALA A 66 21.09 1.53 -3.00
CA ALA A 66 21.68 0.53 -2.13
C ALA A 66 22.73 -0.32 -2.86
N SER A 67 22.43 -0.73 -4.09
CA SER A 67 23.35 -1.48 -4.94
C SER A 67 24.58 -0.66 -5.36
N ASP A 68 24.37 0.60 -5.73
CA ASP A 68 25.46 1.50 -6.13
C ASP A 68 26.40 1.80 -4.95
N LEU A 69 25.90 1.84 -3.73
CA LEU A 69 26.69 1.97 -2.51
C LEU A 69 27.32 0.64 -2.07
N GLY A 70 26.91 -0.48 -2.65
CA GLY A 70 27.36 -1.81 -2.26
C GLY A 70 26.99 -2.15 -0.83
N LEU A 71 25.76 -1.81 -0.43
CA LEU A 71 25.30 -2.06 0.93
C LEU A 71 24.96 -3.52 1.13
N SER A 72 25.33 -4.03 2.31
CA SER A 72 24.88 -5.32 2.84
C SER A 72 24.61 -5.20 4.33
N ALA A 73 23.67 -5.99 4.82
CA ALA A 73 23.28 -5.98 6.22
C ALA A 73 23.12 -7.40 6.74
N ASP A 74 23.72 -7.68 7.89
CA ASP A 74 23.51 -8.91 8.65
C ASP A 74 22.64 -8.56 9.88
N VAL A 75 21.46 -9.18 9.96
CA VAL A 75 20.48 -8.95 11.06
C VAL A 75 20.51 -10.15 11.98
N MET A 76 20.75 -9.90 13.25
CA MET A 76 20.78 -10.91 14.32
C MET A 76 19.72 -10.57 15.37
N ARG A 77 19.12 -11.61 15.94
CA ARG A 77 18.14 -11.48 17.03
C ARG A 77 18.61 -12.21 18.27
N SER A 78 18.41 -11.61 19.42
CA SER A 78 18.62 -12.23 20.74
C SER A 78 17.45 -11.86 21.64
N GLY A 79 16.45 -12.75 21.75
CA GLY A 79 15.19 -12.45 22.42
C GLY A 79 14.43 -11.32 21.71
N ASP A 80 14.16 -10.24 22.43
CA ASP A 80 13.49 -9.04 21.87
C ASP A 80 14.50 -8.00 21.34
N GLN A 81 15.80 -8.23 21.47
CA GLN A 81 16.83 -7.35 20.93
C GLN A 81 17.17 -7.74 19.49
N ILE A 82 17.25 -6.73 18.64
CA ILE A 82 17.76 -6.88 17.27
C ILE A 82 19.07 -6.08 17.18
N ARG A 83 20.08 -6.73 16.63
CA ARG A 83 21.32 -6.11 16.19
C ARG A 83 21.48 -6.26 14.69
N LEU A 84 21.99 -5.23 14.09
CA LEU A 84 22.24 -5.17 12.66
C LEU A 84 23.66 -4.67 12.44
N LEU A 85 24.40 -5.37 11.57
CA LEU A 85 25.67 -4.90 11.05
C LEU A 85 25.47 -4.45 9.61
N LEU A 86 25.56 -3.14 9.36
CA LEU A 86 25.51 -2.56 8.02
C LEU A 86 26.94 -2.36 7.51
N THR A 87 27.21 -2.87 6.32
CA THR A 87 28.50 -2.71 5.65
C THR A 87 28.31 -2.07 4.27
N THR A 88 29.34 -1.34 3.83
CA THR A 88 29.37 -0.71 2.50
C THR A 88 30.67 -1.05 1.79
N ALA A 89 30.58 -1.43 0.53
CA ALA A 89 31.77 -1.73 -0.27
C ALA A 89 32.56 -0.45 -0.67
N LYS A 90 31.89 0.72 -0.64
CA LYS A 90 32.48 2.00 -1.10
C LYS A 90 33.03 2.88 0.03
N GLY A 91 32.98 2.43 1.28
CA GLY A 91 33.46 3.21 2.42
C GLY A 91 32.66 4.50 2.67
N THR A 92 31.43 4.58 2.19
CA THR A 92 30.55 5.73 2.41
C THR A 92 30.18 5.84 3.89
N ALA A 93 30.08 7.06 4.42
CA ALA A 93 29.63 7.29 5.77
C ALA A 93 28.24 6.67 6.00
N LEU A 94 28.13 5.87 7.05
CA LEU A 94 26.88 5.23 7.43
C LEU A 94 26.02 6.21 8.24
N PRO A 95 24.68 6.12 8.15
CA PRO A 95 23.77 7.02 8.88
C PRO A 95 23.82 6.76 10.39
N GLU A 96 23.45 7.75 11.20
CA GLU A 96 23.39 7.62 12.67
C GLU A 96 22.26 6.72 13.17
N GLY A 97 21.27 6.43 12.33
CA GLY A 97 20.16 5.55 12.64
C GLY A 97 19.60 4.90 11.40
N LEU A 98 18.79 3.86 11.60
CA LEU A 98 18.10 3.10 10.56
C LEU A 98 16.66 2.84 10.98
N VAL A 99 15.82 2.56 10.01
CA VAL A 99 14.46 2.05 10.25
C VAL A 99 14.40 0.62 9.74
N LEU A 100 14.17 -0.31 10.66
CA LEU A 100 13.89 -1.72 10.35
C LEU A 100 12.38 -1.94 10.37
N LYS A 101 11.82 -2.38 9.26
CA LYS A 101 10.41 -2.74 9.14
C LYS A 101 10.29 -4.25 8.97
N LEU A 102 9.42 -4.84 9.75
CA LEU A 102 9.08 -6.26 9.73
C LEU A 102 7.61 -6.38 9.33
N ALA A 103 7.35 -6.94 8.17
CA ALA A 103 6.00 -7.16 7.67
C ALA A 103 5.68 -8.67 7.65
N HIS A 104 4.55 -9.05 8.25
CA HIS A 104 4.12 -10.45 8.23
C HIS A 104 3.36 -10.75 6.94
N PRO A 105 3.75 -11.78 6.15
CA PRO A 105 3.21 -12.00 4.81
C PRO A 105 1.70 -12.31 4.77
N THR A 106 1.13 -12.81 5.87
CA THR A 106 -0.28 -13.28 5.91
C THR A 106 -1.11 -12.72 7.06
N ARG A 107 -0.53 -11.94 7.98
CA ARG A 107 -1.24 -11.42 9.16
C ARG A 107 -1.15 -9.90 9.19
N ALA A 108 -2.18 -9.25 8.68
CA ALA A 108 -2.30 -7.80 8.77
C ALA A 108 -2.35 -7.35 10.24
N GLY A 109 -1.65 -6.26 10.57
CA GLY A 109 -1.63 -5.69 11.92
C GLY A 109 -0.54 -6.24 12.85
N GLN A 110 0.29 -7.19 12.40
CA GLN A 110 1.48 -7.64 13.16
C GLN A 110 2.77 -6.93 12.72
N ASP A 111 2.69 -6.04 11.77
CA ASP A 111 3.82 -5.29 11.26
C ASP A 111 4.47 -4.46 12.37
N GLN A 112 5.79 -4.50 12.43
CA GLN A 112 6.58 -3.74 13.39
C GLN A 112 7.56 -2.83 12.68
N ALA A 113 7.75 -1.63 13.22
CA ALA A 113 8.79 -0.71 12.79
C ALA A 113 9.70 -0.41 13.99
N VAL A 114 10.97 -0.71 13.85
CA VAL A 114 11.97 -0.53 14.87
C VAL A 114 12.93 0.57 14.44
N SER A 115 13.04 1.62 15.23
CA SER A 115 14.10 2.62 15.06
C SER A 115 15.38 2.07 15.67
N MET A 116 16.42 1.94 14.86
CA MET A 116 17.71 1.41 15.25
C MET A 116 18.71 2.56 15.38
N LEU A 117 19.49 2.57 16.45
CA LEU A 117 20.50 3.57 16.70
C LEU A 117 21.89 2.98 16.47
N ALA A 118 22.78 3.80 15.93
CA ALA A 118 24.17 3.41 15.71
C ALA A 118 24.90 3.18 17.03
N GLU A 119 25.50 1.99 17.17
CA GLU A 119 26.38 1.61 18.32
C GLU A 119 27.88 1.77 17.97
N GLY A 120 28.16 2.19 16.75
CA GLY A 120 29.53 2.35 16.22
C GLY A 120 29.95 1.20 15.31
N GLN A 121 30.97 1.44 14.49
CA GLN A 121 31.58 0.45 13.58
C GLN A 121 30.56 -0.25 12.64
N GLY A 122 29.45 0.43 12.28
CA GLY A 122 28.41 -0.14 11.44
C GLY A 122 27.38 -1.01 12.18
N PHE A 123 27.51 -1.13 13.51
CA PHE A 123 26.49 -1.80 14.32
C PHE A 123 25.36 -0.87 14.69
N TYR A 124 24.15 -1.42 14.67
CA TYR A 124 22.92 -0.75 15.07
C TYR A 124 22.13 -1.66 16.00
N GLY A 125 21.57 -1.06 17.04
CA GLY A 125 20.76 -1.76 18.04
C GLY A 125 19.32 -1.25 18.06
N GLY A 126 18.37 -2.15 18.32
CA GLY A 126 16.96 -1.84 18.49
C GLY A 126 16.23 -2.95 19.23
N SER A 127 15.01 -2.69 19.67
CA SER A 127 14.18 -3.67 20.37
C SER A 127 12.85 -3.86 19.66
N LEU A 128 12.40 -5.10 19.58
CA LEU A 128 11.06 -5.48 19.09
C LEU A 128 10.01 -5.10 20.12
N SER A 129 8.87 -4.68 19.65
CA SER A 129 7.69 -4.46 20.49
C SER A 129 6.94 -5.75 20.85
N ALA A 130 7.10 -6.79 20.04
CA ALA A 130 6.57 -8.13 20.27
C ALA A 130 7.49 -9.18 19.66
N GLY A 131 7.50 -10.39 20.26
CA GLY A 131 8.27 -11.51 19.74
C GLY A 131 7.81 -11.89 18.32
N ILE A 132 8.79 -12.22 17.47
CA ILE A 132 8.55 -12.63 16.09
C ILE A 132 8.83 -14.12 15.93
N THR A 133 7.97 -14.82 15.20
CA THR A 133 8.11 -16.24 14.85
C THR A 133 7.67 -16.46 13.40
N GLY A 134 8.25 -17.46 12.73
CA GLY A 134 7.92 -17.77 11.35
C GLY A 134 8.63 -16.84 10.34
N ARG A 135 8.02 -16.74 9.16
CA ARG A 135 8.58 -15.96 8.04
C ARG A 135 8.13 -14.51 8.09
N TRP A 136 9.10 -13.61 7.93
CA TRP A 136 8.89 -12.17 7.91
C TRP A 136 9.56 -11.57 6.68
N HIS A 137 8.92 -10.57 6.10
CA HIS A 137 9.54 -9.72 5.11
C HIS A 137 10.21 -8.55 5.82
N VAL A 138 11.52 -8.43 5.65
CA VAL A 138 12.36 -7.45 6.33
C VAL A 138 12.75 -6.36 5.37
N ILE A 139 12.60 -5.10 5.79
CA ILE A 139 13.01 -3.93 5.03
C ILE A 139 13.86 -3.06 5.95
N ILE A 140 15.05 -2.69 5.50
CA ILE A 140 15.94 -1.74 6.17
C ILE A 140 16.01 -0.50 5.31
N GLU A 141 15.72 0.65 5.90
CA GLU A 141 15.71 1.93 5.21
C GLU A 141 16.56 2.96 5.96
N ASP A 142 17.19 3.86 5.21
CA ASP A 142 17.71 5.13 5.72
C ASP A 142 16.57 6.00 6.27
N PRO A 143 16.72 6.71 7.40
CA PRO A 143 15.70 7.61 7.92
C PRO A 143 15.24 8.68 6.91
N ALA A 144 16.12 9.12 6.01
CA ALA A 144 15.77 10.02 4.91
C ALA A 144 15.15 9.30 3.69
N GLY A 145 14.99 7.97 3.74
CA GLY A 145 14.39 7.17 2.68
C GLY A 145 15.17 7.16 1.37
N LYS A 146 16.49 7.36 1.41
CA LYS A 146 17.33 7.41 0.20
C LYS A 146 17.58 6.04 -0.41
N TRP A 147 17.83 5.05 0.41
CA TRP A 147 18.10 3.67 -0.02
C TRP A 147 17.31 2.66 0.80
N ARG A 148 17.23 1.44 0.30
CA ARG A 148 16.48 0.35 0.92
C ARG A 148 17.15 -0.99 0.64
N LEU A 149 17.25 -1.83 1.67
CA LEU A 149 17.55 -3.26 1.57
C LEU A 149 16.30 -4.05 1.97
N GLN A 150 16.08 -5.18 1.34
CA GLN A 150 14.93 -6.03 1.67
C GLN A 150 15.25 -7.50 1.47
N GLY A 151 14.53 -8.35 2.19
CA GLY A 151 14.59 -9.80 2.04
C GLY A 151 13.65 -10.52 2.98
N ASP A 152 13.63 -11.82 2.90
CA ASP A 152 12.78 -12.66 3.73
C ASP A 152 13.60 -13.30 4.84
N TRP A 153 13.06 -13.29 6.05
CA TRP A 153 13.69 -13.83 7.23
C TRP A 153 12.84 -14.92 7.86
N GLN A 154 13.47 -16.06 8.14
CA GLN A 154 12.88 -17.10 8.98
C GLN A 154 13.30 -16.85 10.42
N ALA A 155 12.45 -16.19 11.19
CA ALA A 155 12.79 -15.70 12.53
C ALA A 155 12.90 -16.82 13.60
N ASP A 156 12.46 -18.03 13.31
CA ASP A 156 12.60 -19.20 14.22
C ASP A 156 14.01 -19.79 14.18
N GLY A 157 14.82 -19.44 13.18
CA GLY A 157 16.19 -19.92 13.04
C GLY A 157 17.17 -19.11 13.88
N GLU A 158 18.29 -19.75 14.25
CA GLU A 158 19.42 -19.08 14.87
C GLU A 158 20.34 -18.38 13.86
N GLU A 159 20.10 -18.59 12.57
CA GLU A 159 20.90 -18.01 11.50
C GLU A 159 20.62 -16.53 11.32
N PRO A 160 21.67 -15.70 11.19
CA PRO A 160 21.49 -14.29 10.89
C PRO A 160 20.87 -14.11 9.49
N LEU A 161 19.94 -13.16 9.37
CA LEU A 161 19.45 -12.76 8.08
C LEU A 161 20.52 -11.96 7.35
N ARG A 162 20.96 -12.43 6.21
CA ARG A 162 21.87 -11.69 5.35
C ARG A 162 21.13 -11.04 4.21
N LEU A 163 21.17 -9.71 4.16
CA LEU A 163 20.60 -8.89 3.09
C LEU A 163 21.73 -8.32 2.25
N SER A 164 21.65 -8.47 0.94
CA SER A 164 22.61 -7.92 0.00
C SER A 164 21.86 -7.10 -1.04
N SER A 165 22.39 -5.93 -1.38
CA SER A 165 21.90 -5.10 -2.48
C SER A 165 22.17 -5.70 -3.87
N ARG A 166 23.05 -6.71 -3.94
CA ARG A 166 23.32 -7.44 -5.19
C ARG A 166 22.39 -8.64 -5.24
N PRO A 167 21.53 -8.81 -6.29
CA PRO A 167 20.78 -10.04 -6.45
C PRO A 167 21.77 -11.21 -6.54
N GLU A 168 21.60 -12.21 -5.71
CA GLU A 168 22.28 -13.50 -5.91
C GLU A 168 21.93 -14.00 -7.31
N LYS A 169 22.96 -14.35 -8.09
CA LYS A 169 22.82 -14.94 -9.41
C LYS A 169 22.34 -16.37 -9.31
#